data_55b50b37fae688ee6744e465e8523909
#
_entry.id   55b50b37fae688ee6744e465e8523909
#
_cell.length_a   1.000
_cell.length_b   1.000
_cell.length_c   1.000
_cell.angle_alpha   90.00
_cell.angle_beta   90.00
_cell.angle_gamma   90.00
#
_symmetry.space_group_name_H-M   'P 1'
#
loop_
_entity.id
_entity.type
_entity.pdbx_description
1 polymer ?
#
loop_
_entity_poly.entity_id
_entity_poly.type
_entity_poly.pdbx_seq_one_letter_code
_entity_poly.pdbx_strand_id
1 'polypeptide(L)'
;MKNITDYIQQWANTYKDDMQNNIMPFWIKYGLDRVNGGIYTCVDRDGALMDSTKSVWFQGRFAFTCSYAYNHIEKNPAWLQAAKSTLDFIEKYCFDSDGRMYFEVTADGRPLRKRRYIFSESFAAIAMSEYSIASGDKTYAVKALELFKRMQYFLQTPGLLAPKYTDTLPMKGHSITMILINVASRIREAIQDECLTRQIDESISCLEKDFLHPEFKALLETVGPNGEFIDSNMGRTINPGLEESKLRGRDQNIKELGLKILDWSWEWGWDKEFGGIINFKDCRNLPSQDYAQDMKFWWPQTEAIIATLYAYLMTKEEKYLKMHQQISEWTYTHFPDKEYGEWYGYLHRDGTVAQPAKGNLFKGPFHIPRMMTKGYMLCEEIMSEIKKEIR
;
A
#
# COMPACT_ATOMS: atom_id res chain seq x y z
N MET A 1 -10.50 -23.59 -18.03
CA MET A 1 -9.28 -22.79 -17.85
C MET A 1 -8.08 -23.49 -18.47
N LYS A 2 -7.16 -22.77 -19.13
CA LYS A 2 -5.79 -23.23 -19.34
C LYS A 2 -5.29 -23.82 -18.00
N ASN A 3 -4.43 -24.81 -18.03
CA ASN A 3 -3.82 -25.37 -16.84
C ASN A 3 -3.49 -24.25 -15.83
N ILE A 4 -3.91 -24.38 -14.59
CA ILE A 4 -3.69 -23.37 -13.52
C ILE A 4 -2.20 -23.01 -13.45
N THR A 5 -1.32 -23.99 -13.60
CA THR A 5 0.12 -23.78 -13.62
C THR A 5 0.57 -22.82 -14.71
N ASP A 6 0.04 -22.96 -15.93
CA ASP A 6 0.38 -22.07 -17.04
C ASP A 6 -0.10 -20.64 -16.78
N TYR A 7 -1.28 -20.50 -16.21
CA TYR A 7 -1.85 -19.21 -15.84
C TYR A 7 -0.99 -18.49 -14.77
N ILE A 8 -0.66 -19.18 -13.70
CA ILE A 8 0.17 -18.63 -12.61
C ILE A 8 1.59 -18.30 -13.11
N GLN A 9 2.19 -19.18 -13.95
CA GLN A 9 3.50 -18.95 -14.53
C GLN A 9 3.50 -17.72 -15.45
N GLN A 10 2.45 -17.53 -16.25
CA GLN A 10 2.31 -16.36 -17.10
C GLN A 10 2.32 -15.06 -16.28
N TRP A 11 1.55 -15.01 -15.19
CA TRP A 11 1.53 -13.82 -14.34
C TRP A 11 2.85 -13.60 -13.58
N ALA A 12 3.50 -14.66 -13.12
CA ALA A 12 4.82 -14.56 -12.51
C ALA A 12 5.82 -13.89 -13.47
N ASN A 13 5.84 -14.34 -14.73
CA ASN A 13 6.71 -13.77 -15.77
C ASN A 13 6.35 -12.30 -16.05
N THR A 14 5.06 -11.98 -16.19
CA THR A 14 4.57 -10.63 -16.45
C THR A 14 4.98 -9.67 -15.33
N TYR A 15 4.76 -10.03 -14.07
CA TYR A 15 5.13 -9.17 -12.94
C TYR A 15 6.63 -8.92 -12.85
N LYS A 16 7.42 -9.97 -13.05
CA LYS A 16 8.89 -9.87 -13.01
C LYS A 16 9.43 -9.02 -14.16
N ASP A 17 8.97 -9.27 -15.38
CA ASP A 17 9.40 -8.55 -16.57
C ASP A 17 9.05 -7.06 -16.49
N ASP A 18 7.81 -6.75 -16.14
CA ASP A 18 7.32 -5.36 -16.02
C ASP A 18 8.08 -4.59 -14.92
N MET A 19 8.38 -5.26 -13.81
CA MET A 19 9.19 -4.68 -12.74
C MET A 19 10.62 -4.35 -13.19
N GLN A 20 11.27 -5.28 -13.91
CA GLN A 20 12.66 -5.15 -14.32
C GLN A 20 12.86 -4.21 -15.52
N ASN A 21 11.93 -4.23 -16.49
CA ASN A 21 12.10 -3.59 -17.80
C ASN A 21 11.25 -2.33 -17.99
N ASN A 22 10.28 -2.06 -17.12
CA ASN A 22 9.38 -0.93 -17.22
C ASN A 22 9.41 -0.04 -15.95
N ILE A 23 8.92 -0.54 -14.83
CA ILE A 23 8.62 0.29 -13.66
C ILE A 23 9.89 0.80 -12.97
N MET A 24 10.84 -0.07 -12.63
CA MET A 24 12.07 0.35 -11.96
C MET A 24 12.95 1.23 -12.86
N PRO A 25 13.17 0.90 -14.15
CA PRO A 25 13.90 1.78 -15.05
C PRO A 25 13.29 3.17 -15.18
N PHE A 26 11.96 3.29 -15.25
CA PHE A 26 11.28 4.59 -15.30
C PHE A 26 11.64 5.46 -14.08
N TRP A 27 11.44 4.94 -12.88
CA TRP A 27 11.65 5.71 -11.65
C TRP A 27 13.13 5.99 -11.35
N ILE A 28 14.04 5.07 -11.68
CA ILE A 28 15.50 5.30 -11.56
C ILE A 28 15.97 6.38 -12.55
N LYS A 29 15.35 6.44 -13.73
CA LYS A 29 15.71 7.43 -14.75
C LYS A 29 15.15 8.81 -14.45
N TYR A 30 13.86 8.91 -14.16
CA TYR A 30 13.12 10.15 -14.10
C TYR A 30 12.84 10.67 -12.68
N GLY A 31 12.76 9.76 -11.71
CA GLY A 31 12.43 10.13 -10.32
C GLY A 31 13.66 10.39 -9.45
N LEU A 32 14.75 9.64 -9.61
CA LEU A 32 15.89 9.72 -8.70
C LEU A 32 16.60 11.08 -8.77
N ASP A 33 16.64 11.81 -7.64
CA ASP A 33 17.42 13.04 -7.52
C ASP A 33 18.90 12.71 -7.27
N ARG A 34 19.73 12.91 -8.28
CA ARG A 34 21.17 12.62 -8.23
C ARG A 34 22.00 13.75 -7.62
N VAL A 35 21.38 14.90 -7.33
CA VAL A 35 22.04 16.08 -6.77
C VAL A 35 21.88 16.13 -5.26
N ASN A 36 20.64 16.05 -4.78
CA ASN A 36 20.34 16.18 -3.36
C ASN A 36 20.04 14.82 -2.68
N GLY A 37 19.88 13.76 -3.45
CA GLY A 37 19.39 12.46 -2.97
C GLY A 37 17.87 12.38 -2.86
N GLY A 38 17.36 11.18 -2.62
CA GLY A 38 15.91 10.94 -2.57
C GLY A 38 15.27 10.88 -3.95
N ILE A 39 13.93 11.01 -3.99
CA ILE A 39 13.14 10.86 -5.21
C ILE A 39 12.18 12.02 -5.43
N TYR A 40 12.04 12.46 -6.68
CA TYR A 40 10.93 13.27 -7.19
C TYR A 40 9.77 12.35 -7.60
N THR A 41 8.54 12.73 -7.29
CA THR A 41 7.35 11.98 -7.72
C THR A 41 6.41 12.78 -8.61
N CYS A 42 6.54 14.10 -8.63
CA CYS A 42 5.71 14.95 -9.50
C CYS A 42 6.30 14.99 -10.91
N VAL A 43 6.07 13.94 -11.68
CA VAL A 43 6.59 13.77 -13.06
C VAL A 43 5.43 13.59 -14.03
N ASP A 44 5.56 14.22 -15.20
CA ASP A 44 4.60 14.13 -16.29
C ASP A 44 4.62 12.76 -16.98
N ARG A 45 3.79 12.59 -17.98
CA ARG A 45 3.59 11.36 -18.74
C ARG A 45 4.91 10.86 -19.35
N ASP A 46 5.72 11.74 -19.90
CA ASP A 46 7.01 11.45 -20.53
C ASP A 46 8.21 11.37 -19.55
N GLY A 47 7.93 11.57 -18.25
CA GLY A 47 8.94 11.62 -17.20
C GLY A 47 9.54 13.00 -16.93
N ALA A 48 9.06 14.07 -17.60
CA ALA A 48 9.49 15.44 -17.32
C ALA A 48 9.12 15.84 -15.88
N LEU A 49 10.03 16.51 -15.19
CA LEU A 49 9.79 16.99 -13.84
C LEU A 49 8.81 18.17 -13.86
N MET A 50 7.64 18.01 -13.20
CA MET A 50 6.64 19.07 -13.07
C MET A 50 6.83 19.90 -11.81
N ASP A 51 7.28 19.26 -10.71
CA ASP A 51 7.50 19.91 -9.42
C ASP A 51 8.65 19.22 -8.70
N SER A 52 9.58 20.01 -8.16
CA SER A 52 10.76 19.54 -7.45
C SER A 52 10.55 19.33 -5.94
N THR A 53 9.37 19.64 -5.40
CA THR A 53 9.05 19.32 -4.01
C THR A 53 8.97 17.80 -3.81
N LYS A 54 9.36 17.34 -2.63
CA LYS A 54 9.47 15.92 -2.32
C LYS A 54 8.45 15.53 -1.25
N SER A 55 7.56 14.60 -1.61
CA SER A 55 6.72 13.92 -0.63
C SER A 55 7.59 13.02 0.25
N VAL A 56 7.59 13.24 1.56
CA VAL A 56 8.33 12.42 2.52
C VAL A 56 7.77 10.99 2.56
N TRP A 57 6.46 10.83 2.31
CA TRP A 57 5.88 9.49 2.14
C TRP A 57 6.59 8.70 1.05
N PHE A 58 6.88 9.34 -0.08
CA PHE A 58 7.53 8.65 -1.19
C PHE A 58 9.04 8.49 -1.02
N GLN A 59 9.68 9.26 -0.16
CA GLN A 59 11.05 8.92 0.22
C GLN A 59 11.05 7.53 0.90
N GLY A 60 10.22 7.33 1.91
CA GLY A 60 10.08 6.01 2.57
C GLY A 60 9.60 4.92 1.62
N ARG A 61 8.53 5.18 0.88
CA ARG A 61 7.95 4.22 -0.07
C ARG A 61 8.93 3.78 -1.15
N PHE A 62 9.71 4.69 -1.71
CA PHE A 62 10.69 4.36 -2.76
C PHE A 62 11.87 3.57 -2.21
N ALA A 63 12.44 3.97 -1.06
CA ALA A 63 13.51 3.22 -0.43
C ALA A 63 13.05 1.79 -0.07
N PHE A 64 11.81 1.62 0.41
CA PHE A 64 11.19 0.32 0.59
C PHE A 64 11.10 -0.45 -0.73
N THR A 65 10.54 0.16 -1.77
CA THR A 65 10.36 -0.48 -3.08
C THR A 65 11.67 -0.98 -3.67
N CYS A 66 12.71 -0.16 -3.65
CA CYS A 66 14.04 -0.54 -4.13
C CYS A 66 14.64 -1.71 -3.34
N SER A 67 14.54 -1.67 -2.00
CA SER A 67 15.03 -2.73 -1.13
C SER A 67 14.24 -4.02 -1.32
N TYR A 68 12.92 -3.92 -1.44
CA TYR A 68 12.02 -5.05 -1.61
C TYR A 68 12.22 -5.76 -2.96
N ALA A 69 12.37 -4.97 -4.04
CA ALA A 69 12.71 -5.50 -5.35
C ALA A 69 14.11 -6.16 -5.36
N TYR A 70 15.08 -5.54 -4.69
CA TYR A 70 16.41 -6.13 -4.52
C TYR A 70 16.35 -7.48 -3.80
N ASN A 71 15.52 -7.61 -2.79
CA ASN A 71 15.39 -8.85 -2.02
C ASN A 71 14.70 -9.98 -2.79
N HIS A 72 13.72 -9.66 -3.64
CA HIS A 72 12.80 -10.68 -4.17
C HIS A 72 12.75 -10.80 -5.69
N ILE A 73 13.19 -9.79 -6.44
CA ILE A 73 13.19 -9.82 -7.91
C ILE A 73 14.60 -10.04 -8.47
N GLU A 74 15.55 -9.16 -8.08
CA GLU A 74 16.91 -9.19 -8.61
C GLU A 74 17.86 -8.46 -7.67
N LYS A 75 19.04 -9.01 -7.42
CA LYS A 75 20.11 -8.38 -6.64
C LYS A 75 20.82 -7.26 -7.43
N ASN A 76 20.03 -6.27 -7.87
CA ASN A 76 20.51 -5.14 -8.66
C ASN A 76 21.16 -4.07 -7.76
N PRO A 77 22.50 -3.83 -7.87
CA PRO A 77 23.18 -2.87 -7.00
C PRO A 77 22.65 -1.44 -7.13
N ALA A 78 22.15 -1.04 -8.31
CA ALA A 78 21.61 0.30 -8.51
C ALA A 78 20.33 0.53 -7.68
N TRP A 79 19.51 -0.49 -7.47
CA TRP A 79 18.34 -0.40 -6.60
C TRP A 79 18.73 -0.24 -5.14
N LEU A 80 19.71 -1.01 -4.68
CA LEU A 80 20.21 -0.90 -3.29
C LEU A 80 20.84 0.47 -3.03
N GLN A 81 21.60 1.00 -4.01
CA GLN A 81 22.18 2.33 -3.94
C GLN A 81 21.11 3.44 -3.92
N ALA A 82 20.06 3.31 -4.74
CA ALA A 82 18.92 4.24 -4.74
C ALA A 82 18.18 4.23 -3.39
N ALA A 83 17.96 3.05 -2.81
CA ALA A 83 17.39 2.91 -1.47
C ALA A 83 18.26 3.63 -0.42
N LYS A 84 19.58 3.40 -0.43
CA LYS A 84 20.51 4.04 0.51
C LYS A 84 20.50 5.56 0.38
N SER A 85 20.64 6.09 -0.85
CA SER A 85 20.59 7.53 -1.10
C SER A 85 19.30 8.17 -0.60
N THR A 86 18.18 7.46 -0.73
CA THR A 86 16.89 7.94 -0.27
C THR A 86 16.77 7.88 1.26
N LEU A 87 17.30 6.85 1.91
CA LEU A 87 17.36 6.77 3.37
C LEU A 87 18.27 7.85 3.97
N ASP A 88 19.40 8.14 3.33
CA ASP A 88 20.29 9.24 3.72
C ASP A 88 19.58 10.59 3.66
N PHE A 89 18.79 10.83 2.61
CA PHE A 89 17.96 12.02 2.49
C PHE A 89 16.90 12.09 3.61
N ILE A 90 16.23 10.97 3.92
CA ILE A 90 15.25 10.89 5.02
C ILE A 90 15.91 11.27 6.36
N GLU A 91 17.02 10.63 6.70
CA GLU A 91 17.71 10.84 7.98
C GLU A 91 18.20 12.28 8.13
N LYS A 92 18.64 12.90 7.04
CA LYS A 92 19.22 14.25 7.07
C LYS A 92 18.17 15.37 7.07
N TYR A 93 17.04 15.18 6.38
CA TYR A 93 16.16 16.31 6.05
C TYR A 93 14.69 16.14 6.44
N CYS A 94 14.24 14.91 6.70
CA CYS A 94 12.81 14.67 6.83
C CYS A 94 12.28 14.71 8.28
N PHE A 95 13.15 14.87 9.28
CA PHE A 95 12.75 14.97 10.68
C PHE A 95 12.77 16.41 11.18
N ASP A 96 11.77 16.75 11.97
CA ASP A 96 11.73 18.00 12.74
C ASP A 96 12.39 17.81 14.13
N SER A 97 12.64 18.91 14.81
CA SER A 97 13.26 18.95 16.14
C SER A 97 12.45 18.24 17.24
N ASP A 98 11.12 18.10 17.05
CA ASP A 98 10.24 17.35 17.95
C ASP A 98 10.26 15.83 17.71
N GLY A 99 11.04 15.37 16.73
CA GLY A 99 11.16 13.96 16.33
C GLY A 99 10.06 13.45 15.43
N ARG A 100 9.09 14.31 15.04
CA ARG A 100 8.09 14.03 14.02
C ARG A 100 8.70 14.23 12.63
N MET A 101 8.09 13.59 11.63
CA MET A 101 8.51 13.79 10.25
C MET A 101 7.65 14.82 9.52
N TYR A 102 8.26 15.51 8.58
CA TYR A 102 7.53 16.34 7.63
C TYR A 102 6.71 15.47 6.66
N PHE A 103 5.73 16.07 6.01
CA PHE A 103 4.99 15.45 4.90
C PHE A 103 5.62 15.81 3.56
N GLU A 104 6.15 17.03 3.46
CA GLU A 104 6.69 17.59 2.22
C GLU A 104 7.87 18.51 2.53
N VAL A 105 8.91 18.40 1.71
CA VAL A 105 10.12 19.20 1.76
C VAL A 105 10.51 19.70 0.36
N THR A 106 11.34 20.74 0.29
CA THR A 106 11.94 21.19 -0.98
C THR A 106 12.95 20.15 -1.52
N ALA A 107 13.40 20.30 -2.75
CA ALA A 107 14.43 19.43 -3.36
C ALA A 107 15.68 19.30 -2.48
N ASP A 108 16.13 20.42 -1.87
CA ASP A 108 17.30 20.52 -0.98
C ASP A 108 16.99 20.20 0.49
N GLY A 109 15.76 19.77 0.81
CA GLY A 109 15.39 19.26 2.13
C GLY A 109 14.85 20.29 3.12
N ARG A 110 14.54 21.53 2.71
CA ARG A 110 13.90 22.51 3.61
C ARG A 110 12.42 22.16 3.85
N PRO A 111 11.91 22.27 5.09
CA PRO A 111 10.55 21.88 5.44
C PRO A 111 9.49 22.76 4.77
N LEU A 112 8.42 22.13 4.24
CA LEU A 112 7.26 22.80 3.65
C LEU A 112 5.98 22.51 4.42
N ARG A 113 5.68 21.23 4.71
CA ARG A 113 4.44 20.84 5.39
C ARG A 113 4.65 19.69 6.36
N LYS A 114 3.84 19.69 7.42
CA LYS A 114 3.73 18.62 8.41
C LYS A 114 2.26 18.17 8.50
N ARG A 115 2.04 16.88 8.70
CA ARG A 115 0.70 16.31 8.88
C ARG A 115 0.47 15.90 10.32
N ARG A 116 -0.80 15.79 10.74
CA ARG A 116 -1.21 15.39 12.09
C ARG A 116 -1.08 13.90 12.38
N TYR A 117 -0.79 13.08 11.40
CA TYR A 117 -0.72 11.62 11.52
C TYR A 117 0.67 11.07 11.15
N ILE A 118 0.92 9.82 11.51
CA ILE A 118 2.23 9.16 11.55
C ILE A 118 2.64 8.48 10.22
N PHE A 119 2.06 8.79 9.09
CA PHE A 119 2.32 8.03 7.85
C PHE A 119 3.73 8.25 7.28
N SER A 120 4.32 9.43 7.47
CA SER A 120 5.72 9.66 7.08
C SER A 120 6.65 8.74 7.85
N GLU A 121 6.48 8.70 9.17
CA GLU A 121 7.21 7.82 10.09
C GLU A 121 6.98 6.33 9.71
N SER A 122 5.75 5.96 9.38
CA SER A 122 5.40 4.59 8.98
C SER A 122 6.17 4.13 7.74
N PHE A 123 6.21 4.96 6.70
CA PHE A 123 6.92 4.60 5.47
C PHE A 123 8.43 4.63 5.63
N ALA A 124 8.97 5.51 6.46
CA ALA A 124 10.39 5.48 6.81
C ALA A 124 10.77 4.21 7.58
N ALA A 125 9.94 3.79 8.54
CA ALA A 125 10.18 2.59 9.33
C ALA A 125 10.18 1.31 8.48
N ILE A 126 9.21 1.13 7.57
CA ILE A 126 9.22 -0.05 6.68
C ILE A 126 10.39 -0.02 5.69
N ALA A 127 10.81 1.17 5.25
CA ALA A 127 11.97 1.31 4.38
C ALA A 127 13.26 0.91 5.08
N MET A 128 13.49 1.40 6.30
CA MET A 128 14.63 1.03 7.13
C MET A 128 14.66 -0.48 7.41
N SER A 129 13.50 -1.06 7.75
CA SER A 129 13.37 -2.51 7.97
C SER A 129 13.77 -3.32 6.74
N GLU A 130 13.20 -3.02 5.59
CA GLU A 130 13.45 -3.74 4.36
C GLU A 130 14.89 -3.54 3.85
N TYR A 131 15.44 -2.33 4.00
CA TYR A 131 16.84 -2.04 3.69
C TYR A 131 17.81 -2.81 4.59
N SER A 132 17.48 -2.98 5.87
CA SER A 132 18.28 -3.82 6.79
C SER A 132 18.41 -5.25 6.28
N ILE A 133 17.32 -5.81 5.72
CA ILE A 133 17.33 -7.16 5.13
C ILE A 133 18.17 -7.17 3.85
N ALA A 134 18.01 -6.15 3.01
CA ALA A 134 18.67 -6.04 1.71
C ALA A 134 20.20 -5.84 1.81
N SER A 135 20.64 -5.00 2.73
CA SER A 135 22.04 -4.63 2.91
C SER A 135 22.79 -5.51 3.92
N GLY A 136 22.06 -6.19 4.81
CA GLY A 136 22.63 -6.88 5.97
C GLY A 136 22.98 -5.96 7.15
N ASP A 137 22.81 -4.63 7.02
CA ASP A 137 23.09 -3.66 8.08
C ASP A 137 21.95 -3.64 9.13
N LYS A 138 22.17 -4.31 10.23
CA LYS A 138 21.20 -4.43 11.34
C LYS A 138 20.90 -3.11 12.07
N THR A 139 21.72 -2.10 11.89
CA THR A 139 21.46 -0.78 12.51
C THR A 139 20.15 -0.17 11.99
N TYR A 140 19.79 -0.41 10.74
CA TYR A 140 18.53 0.04 10.16
C TYR A 140 17.30 -0.69 10.74
N ALA A 141 17.40 -1.97 11.11
CA ALA A 141 16.33 -2.66 11.81
C ALA A 141 16.08 -2.08 13.21
N VAL A 142 17.15 -1.70 13.92
CA VAL A 142 17.06 -1.02 15.22
C VAL A 142 16.39 0.35 15.06
N LYS A 143 16.85 1.17 14.09
CA LYS A 143 16.23 2.47 13.78
C LYS A 143 14.74 2.34 13.44
N ALA A 144 14.36 1.31 12.66
CA ALA A 144 12.96 1.05 12.34
C ALA A 144 12.12 0.78 13.59
N LEU A 145 12.62 -0.06 14.49
CA LEU A 145 11.95 -0.38 15.75
C LEU A 145 11.86 0.84 16.69
N GLU A 146 12.91 1.63 16.79
CA GLU A 146 12.90 2.87 17.57
C GLU A 146 11.88 3.88 17.04
N LEU A 147 11.83 4.04 15.71
CA LEU A 147 10.84 4.90 15.06
C LEU A 147 9.41 4.39 15.29
N PHE A 148 9.20 3.08 15.26
CA PHE A 148 7.91 2.47 15.58
C PHE A 148 7.49 2.75 17.03
N LYS A 149 8.38 2.56 18.00
CA LYS A 149 8.11 2.88 19.43
C LYS A 149 7.80 4.37 19.61
N ARG A 150 8.45 5.23 18.85
CA ARG A 150 8.15 6.68 18.84
C ARG A 150 6.78 6.97 18.25
N MET A 151 6.36 6.27 17.18
CA MET A 151 4.99 6.40 16.65
C MET A 151 3.94 6.00 17.69
N GLN A 152 4.15 4.88 18.40
CA GLN A 152 3.26 4.47 19.50
C GLN A 152 3.17 5.56 20.59
N TYR A 153 4.30 6.15 20.98
CA TYR A 153 4.34 7.26 21.93
C TYR A 153 3.51 8.45 21.45
N PHE A 154 3.64 8.85 20.19
CA PHE A 154 2.84 9.96 19.63
C PHE A 154 1.34 9.67 19.62
N LEU A 155 0.95 8.44 19.30
CA LEU A 155 -0.46 8.04 19.26
C LEU A 155 -1.10 7.95 20.64
N GLN A 156 -0.33 7.53 21.65
CA GLN A 156 -0.82 7.29 23.01
C GLN A 156 -0.76 8.53 23.91
N THR A 157 0.00 9.56 23.52
CA THR A 157 0.17 10.76 24.33
C THR A 157 -0.79 11.86 23.92
N PRO A 158 -1.81 12.21 24.73
CA PRO A 158 -2.75 13.27 24.41
C PRO A 158 -2.06 14.61 24.07
N GLY A 159 -2.54 15.28 23.02
CA GLY A 159 -2.05 16.60 22.61
C GLY A 159 -0.81 16.59 21.72
N LEU A 160 -0.09 15.49 21.56
CA LEU A 160 1.05 15.44 20.64
C LEU A 160 0.63 15.41 19.16
N LEU A 161 -0.51 14.80 18.86
CA LEU A 161 -1.09 14.82 17.53
C LEU A 161 -2.38 15.64 17.55
N ALA A 162 -2.53 16.58 16.63
CA ALA A 162 -3.77 17.31 16.49
C ALA A 162 -4.92 16.35 16.10
N PRO A 163 -6.10 16.43 16.74
CA PRO A 163 -7.21 15.55 16.44
C PRO A 163 -7.73 15.77 15.02
N LYS A 164 -8.22 14.71 14.38
CA LYS A 164 -8.90 14.81 13.09
C LYS A 164 -10.35 15.25 13.24
N TYR A 165 -10.99 14.84 14.31
CA TYR A 165 -12.40 15.10 14.61
C TYR A 165 -12.50 15.88 15.92
N THR A 166 -13.57 16.66 16.07
CA THR A 166 -13.87 17.44 17.27
C THR A 166 -14.83 16.70 18.18
N ASP A 167 -14.97 17.17 19.42
CA ASP A 167 -15.88 16.57 20.39
C ASP A 167 -17.37 16.76 20.06
N THR A 168 -17.69 17.62 19.06
CA THR A 168 -19.06 17.80 18.59
C THR A 168 -19.61 16.54 17.92
N LEU A 169 -18.78 15.84 17.15
CA LEU A 169 -19.08 14.53 16.57
C LEU A 169 -17.80 13.69 16.61
N PRO A 170 -17.53 13.07 17.76
CA PRO A 170 -16.32 12.30 17.93
C PRO A 170 -16.33 11.07 17.04
N MET A 171 -15.26 10.88 16.30
CA MET A 171 -15.09 9.78 15.36
C MET A 171 -13.65 9.27 15.39
N LYS A 172 -13.44 8.05 14.91
CA LYS A 172 -12.12 7.49 14.62
C LYS A 172 -12.07 6.89 13.22
N GLY A 173 -10.92 7.01 12.57
CA GLY A 173 -10.71 6.48 11.23
C GLY A 173 -9.94 5.16 11.24
N HIS A 174 -10.25 4.28 10.31
CA HIS A 174 -9.63 2.98 10.11
C HIS A 174 -8.13 3.05 9.74
N SER A 175 -7.71 4.11 9.06
CA SER A 175 -6.39 4.21 8.41
C SER A 175 -5.19 4.00 9.35
N ILE A 176 -5.31 4.38 10.63
CA ILE A 176 -4.23 4.18 11.63
C ILE A 176 -4.13 2.69 12.00
N THR A 177 -5.25 2.02 12.23
CA THR A 177 -5.30 0.58 12.52
C THR A 177 -4.67 -0.22 11.39
N MET A 178 -5.05 0.08 10.16
CA MET A 178 -4.50 -0.55 8.95
C MET A 178 -2.98 -0.36 8.82
N ILE A 179 -2.48 0.87 8.94
CA ILE A 179 -1.05 1.13 8.75
C ILE A 179 -0.19 0.48 9.84
N LEU A 180 -0.67 0.40 11.08
CA LEU A 180 0.06 -0.23 12.18
C LEU A 180 0.22 -1.74 11.99
N ILE A 181 -0.80 -2.45 11.47
CA ILE A 181 -0.67 -3.86 11.10
C ILE A 181 0.46 -4.05 10.08
N ASN A 182 0.47 -3.21 9.05
CA ASN A 182 1.46 -3.29 7.99
C ASN A 182 2.88 -3.01 8.51
N VAL A 183 3.06 -1.90 9.22
CA VAL A 183 4.38 -1.47 9.70
C VAL A 183 4.96 -2.46 10.70
N ALA A 184 4.16 -2.88 11.69
CA ALA A 184 4.62 -3.86 12.69
C ALA A 184 4.99 -5.19 12.04
N SER A 185 4.19 -5.67 11.06
CA SER A 185 4.49 -6.90 10.32
C SER A 185 5.80 -6.80 9.53
N ARG A 186 6.06 -5.68 8.86
CA ARG A 186 7.30 -5.48 8.11
C ARG A 186 8.53 -5.40 8.99
N ILE A 187 8.47 -4.65 10.10
CA ILE A 187 9.59 -4.54 11.04
C ILE A 187 9.89 -5.90 11.67
N ARG A 188 8.87 -6.69 12.01
CA ARG A 188 9.03 -8.02 12.61
C ARG A 188 9.79 -9.01 11.70
N GLU A 189 9.81 -8.79 10.38
CA GLU A 189 10.63 -9.57 9.45
C GLU A 189 12.15 -9.32 9.62
N ALA A 190 12.54 -8.11 10.04
CA ALA A 190 13.94 -7.74 10.22
C ALA A 190 14.44 -7.85 11.66
N ILE A 191 13.56 -7.63 12.66
CA ILE A 191 13.90 -7.65 14.08
C ILE A 191 12.70 -8.11 14.90
N GLN A 192 12.96 -8.99 15.90
CA GLN A 192 11.91 -9.46 16.80
C GLN A 192 11.80 -8.56 18.04
N ASP A 193 10.59 -8.12 18.35
CA ASP A 193 10.23 -7.40 19.59
C ASP A 193 8.74 -7.66 19.87
N GLU A 194 8.42 -7.95 21.13
CA GLU A 194 7.04 -8.29 21.54
C GLU A 194 6.05 -7.16 21.28
N CYS A 195 6.49 -5.90 21.29
CA CYS A 195 5.61 -4.76 21.02
C CYS A 195 5.02 -4.81 19.61
N LEU A 196 5.72 -5.40 18.64
CA LEU A 196 5.25 -5.54 17.26
C LEU A 196 4.11 -6.55 17.16
N THR A 197 4.26 -7.72 17.78
CA THR A 197 3.20 -8.76 17.80
C THR A 197 1.97 -8.25 18.54
N ARG A 198 2.15 -7.64 19.72
CA ARG A 198 1.05 -7.04 20.48
C ARG A 198 0.31 -5.98 19.66
N GLN A 199 1.03 -5.10 18.96
CA GLN A 199 0.37 -4.07 18.12
C GLN A 199 -0.44 -4.68 16.98
N ILE A 200 0.05 -5.76 16.36
CA ILE A 200 -0.71 -6.48 15.31
C ILE A 200 -2.02 -7.01 15.90
N ASP A 201 -1.95 -7.72 17.04
CA ASP A 201 -3.11 -8.34 17.68
C ASP A 201 -4.14 -7.28 18.13
N GLU A 202 -3.69 -6.17 18.74
CA GLU A 202 -4.53 -5.04 19.13
C GLU A 202 -5.22 -4.40 17.91
N SER A 203 -4.48 -4.22 16.81
CA SER A 203 -5.02 -3.62 15.60
C SER A 203 -6.04 -4.53 14.90
N ILE A 204 -5.80 -5.85 14.85
CA ILE A 204 -6.76 -6.82 14.32
C ILE A 204 -8.04 -6.82 15.17
N SER A 205 -7.89 -6.86 16.49
CA SER A 205 -9.05 -6.80 17.40
C SER A 205 -9.84 -5.51 17.24
N CYS A 206 -9.17 -4.36 17.11
CA CYS A 206 -9.82 -3.08 16.86
C CYS A 206 -10.56 -3.07 15.53
N LEU A 207 -9.95 -3.61 14.47
CA LEU A 207 -10.56 -3.70 13.15
C LEU A 207 -11.85 -4.53 13.19
N GLU A 208 -11.80 -5.72 13.77
CA GLU A 208 -12.94 -6.63 13.87
C GLU A 208 -14.06 -6.05 14.73
N LYS A 209 -13.71 -5.47 15.88
CA LYS A 209 -14.69 -4.96 16.83
C LYS A 209 -15.33 -3.66 16.39
N ASP A 210 -14.55 -2.73 15.85
CA ASP A 210 -14.98 -1.35 15.70
C ASP A 210 -15.33 -0.96 14.25
N PHE A 211 -14.66 -1.54 13.26
CA PHE A 211 -14.82 -1.13 11.85
C PHE A 211 -15.58 -2.13 10.98
N LEU A 212 -15.67 -3.40 11.41
CA LEU A 212 -16.37 -4.44 10.67
C LEU A 212 -17.86 -4.40 10.98
N HIS A 213 -18.68 -4.02 10.00
CA HIS A 213 -20.12 -3.85 10.13
C HIS A 213 -20.89 -4.90 9.31
N PRO A 214 -21.27 -6.05 9.92
CA PRO A 214 -21.95 -7.14 9.23
C PRO A 214 -23.30 -6.76 8.62
N GLU A 215 -24.00 -5.80 9.21
CA GLU A 215 -25.29 -5.28 8.72
C GLU A 215 -25.18 -4.61 7.35
N PHE A 216 -24.01 -4.05 7.02
CA PHE A 216 -23.71 -3.47 5.72
C PHE A 216 -22.82 -4.39 4.87
N LYS A 217 -22.33 -5.50 5.42
CA LYS A 217 -21.27 -6.32 4.83
C LYS A 217 -20.08 -5.45 4.39
N ALA A 218 -19.57 -4.65 5.30
CA ALA A 218 -18.53 -3.65 4.98
C ALA A 218 -17.56 -3.44 6.14
N LEU A 219 -16.35 -3.04 5.77
CA LEU A 219 -15.40 -2.37 6.63
C LEU A 219 -15.59 -0.86 6.43
N LEU A 220 -16.00 -0.13 7.46
CA LEU A 220 -16.24 1.30 7.36
C LEU A 220 -14.96 2.10 7.57
N GLU A 221 -14.79 3.17 6.79
CA GLU A 221 -13.62 4.08 6.90
C GLU A 221 -13.59 4.87 8.21
N THR A 222 -14.78 5.16 8.76
CA THR A 222 -14.93 6.03 9.92
C THR A 222 -16.12 5.57 10.76
N VAL A 223 -15.90 5.48 12.06
CA VAL A 223 -16.91 5.06 13.05
C VAL A 223 -16.86 5.96 14.28
N GLY A 224 -17.80 5.82 15.19
CA GLY A 224 -17.75 6.43 16.50
C GLY A 224 -16.60 5.90 17.37
N PRO A 225 -16.34 6.52 18.53
CA PRO A 225 -15.22 6.15 19.40
C PRO A 225 -15.19 4.69 19.82
N ASN A 226 -16.36 4.06 20.00
CA ASN A 226 -16.49 2.66 20.41
C ASN A 226 -16.95 1.74 19.26
N GLY A 227 -16.81 2.19 18.01
CA GLY A 227 -17.20 1.42 16.82
C GLY A 227 -18.65 1.66 16.37
N GLU A 228 -19.35 2.63 16.95
CA GLU A 228 -20.75 2.93 16.57
C GLU A 228 -20.85 3.41 15.12
N PHE A 229 -21.85 2.92 14.40
CA PHE A 229 -22.20 3.46 13.10
C PHE A 229 -22.66 4.91 13.23
N ILE A 230 -22.07 5.80 12.44
CA ILE A 230 -22.45 7.21 12.38
C ILE A 230 -23.13 7.46 11.04
N ASP A 231 -24.41 7.78 11.05
CA ASP A 231 -25.18 8.09 9.85
C ASP A 231 -24.86 9.48 9.31
N SER A 232 -23.65 9.61 8.81
CA SER A 232 -23.12 10.81 8.14
C SER A 232 -22.36 10.40 6.88
N ASN A 233 -22.08 11.37 6.00
CA ASN A 233 -21.33 11.08 4.79
C ASN A 233 -19.99 10.37 5.06
N MET A 234 -19.28 10.76 6.11
CA MET A 234 -18.01 10.12 6.48
C MET A 234 -18.22 8.74 7.09
N GLY A 235 -19.22 8.57 7.98
CA GLY A 235 -19.50 7.30 8.64
C GLY A 235 -20.11 6.24 7.72
N ARG A 236 -20.69 6.64 6.58
CA ARG A 236 -21.21 5.71 5.57
C ARG A 236 -20.17 5.30 4.50
N THR A 237 -18.98 5.88 4.54
CA THR A 237 -17.95 5.64 3.52
C THR A 237 -17.35 4.25 3.64
N ILE A 238 -17.34 3.52 2.52
CA ILE A 238 -16.61 2.27 2.31
C ILE A 238 -15.51 2.54 1.31
N ASN A 239 -14.29 2.07 1.62
CA ASN A 239 -13.18 2.05 0.69
C ASN A 239 -12.92 0.59 0.25
N PRO A 240 -13.40 0.17 -0.93
CA PRO A 240 -13.28 -1.21 -1.38
C PRO A 240 -11.84 -1.65 -1.68
N GLY A 241 -10.92 -0.71 -1.83
CA GLY A 241 -9.50 -1.00 -2.06
C GLY A 241 -8.70 -1.23 -0.78
N LEU A 242 -9.31 -1.13 0.40
CA LEU A 242 -8.60 -1.40 1.64
C LEU A 242 -8.22 -2.87 1.77
N GLU A 243 -6.93 -3.07 1.92
CA GLU A 243 -6.30 -4.37 1.94
C GLU A 243 -6.18 -4.92 3.34
N GLU A 244 -7.13 -5.73 3.72
CA GLU A 244 -7.01 -6.54 4.94
C GLU A 244 -6.53 -7.98 4.66
N SER A 245 -6.23 -8.29 3.41
CA SER A 245 -5.58 -9.54 3.00
C SER A 245 -4.21 -9.77 3.67
N LYS A 246 -3.64 -8.73 4.25
CA LYS A 246 -2.42 -8.81 5.08
C LYS A 246 -2.63 -9.46 6.44
N LEU A 247 -3.86 -9.74 6.84
CA LEU A 247 -4.18 -10.52 8.04
C LEU A 247 -3.73 -11.98 7.84
N ARG A 248 -2.45 -12.14 7.51
CA ARG A 248 -1.79 -13.44 7.48
C ARG A 248 -1.59 -13.93 8.89
N GLY A 249 -2.48 -14.76 9.35
CA GLY A 249 -2.24 -15.58 10.50
C GLY A 249 -2.23 -17.06 10.13
N ARG A 250 -1.47 -17.84 10.85
CA ARG A 250 -1.67 -19.29 10.92
C ARG A 250 -2.97 -19.62 11.67
N ASP A 251 -3.57 -18.59 12.31
CA ASP A 251 -4.83 -18.67 13.02
C ASP A 251 -5.98 -18.69 12.01
N GLN A 252 -6.83 -19.72 12.12
CA GLN A 252 -7.98 -19.91 11.24
C GLN A 252 -8.97 -18.74 11.31
N ASN A 253 -9.16 -18.13 12.48
CA ASN A 253 -10.08 -17.01 12.65
C ASN A 253 -9.61 -15.76 11.90
N ILE A 254 -8.31 -15.48 11.93
CA ILE A 254 -7.71 -14.36 11.18
C ILE A 254 -7.83 -14.58 9.67
N LYS A 255 -7.61 -15.81 9.22
CA LYS A 255 -7.82 -16.17 7.81
C LYS A 255 -9.26 -15.94 7.37
N GLU A 256 -10.24 -16.42 8.14
CA GLU A 256 -11.66 -16.24 7.85
C GLU A 256 -12.07 -14.77 7.85
N LEU A 257 -11.54 -13.97 8.78
CA LEU A 257 -11.74 -12.53 8.82
C LEU A 257 -11.23 -11.85 7.54
N GLY A 258 -10.00 -12.16 7.13
CA GLY A 258 -9.40 -11.60 5.91
C GLY A 258 -10.18 -11.96 4.65
N LEU A 259 -10.62 -13.23 4.52
CA LEU A 259 -11.45 -13.68 3.39
C LEU A 259 -12.83 -13.01 3.37
N LYS A 260 -13.45 -12.84 4.54
CA LYS A 260 -14.73 -12.12 4.69
C LYS A 260 -14.61 -10.67 4.22
N ILE A 261 -13.56 -9.97 4.65
CA ILE A 261 -13.31 -8.57 4.25
C ILE A 261 -13.09 -8.49 2.73
N LEU A 262 -12.29 -9.39 2.15
CA LEU A 262 -12.06 -9.43 0.71
C LEU A 262 -13.36 -9.67 -0.07
N ASP A 263 -14.17 -10.66 0.33
CA ASP A 263 -15.43 -10.98 -0.35
C ASP A 263 -16.41 -9.78 -0.30
N TRP A 264 -16.54 -9.11 0.85
CA TRP A 264 -17.37 -7.92 1.01
C TRP A 264 -16.83 -6.71 0.22
N SER A 265 -15.52 -6.48 0.27
CA SER A 265 -14.88 -5.39 -0.49
C SER A 265 -15.04 -5.59 -1.99
N TRP A 266 -14.99 -6.83 -2.46
CA TRP A 266 -15.25 -7.16 -3.85
C TRP A 266 -16.71 -6.91 -4.24
N GLU A 267 -17.67 -7.34 -3.40
CA GLU A 267 -19.11 -7.12 -3.65
C GLU A 267 -19.44 -5.63 -3.78
N TRP A 268 -18.83 -4.78 -2.94
CA TRP A 268 -19.00 -3.33 -2.98
C TRP A 268 -18.23 -2.65 -4.11
N GLY A 269 -17.02 -3.08 -4.36
CA GLY A 269 -16.06 -2.35 -5.20
C GLY A 269 -16.06 -2.73 -6.66
N TRP A 270 -16.37 -3.97 -7.02
CA TRP A 270 -16.35 -4.40 -8.41
C TRP A 270 -17.43 -3.71 -9.24
N ASP A 271 -17.02 -2.94 -10.23
CA ASP A 271 -17.94 -2.28 -11.15
C ASP A 271 -18.49 -3.28 -12.18
N LYS A 272 -19.78 -3.61 -12.06
CA LYS A 272 -20.45 -4.60 -12.93
C LYS A 272 -20.64 -4.11 -14.37
N GLU A 273 -20.57 -2.79 -14.59
CA GLU A 273 -20.79 -2.17 -15.90
C GLU A 273 -19.48 -2.02 -16.68
N PHE A 274 -18.43 -1.48 -16.03
CA PHE A 274 -17.16 -1.14 -16.66
C PHE A 274 -15.98 -2.00 -16.20
N GLY A 275 -16.15 -2.84 -15.18
CA GLY A 275 -15.06 -3.57 -14.54
C GLY A 275 -14.18 -2.71 -13.64
N GLY A 276 -13.20 -3.34 -12.98
CA GLY A 276 -12.30 -2.68 -12.03
C GLY A 276 -12.95 -2.30 -10.71
N ILE A 277 -12.11 -1.95 -9.72
CA ILE A 277 -12.55 -1.55 -8.38
C ILE A 277 -12.81 -0.05 -8.33
N ILE A 278 -13.98 0.33 -7.87
CA ILE A 278 -14.39 1.72 -7.64
C ILE A 278 -13.70 2.28 -6.39
N ASN A 279 -13.39 3.57 -6.39
CA ASN A 279 -12.63 4.22 -5.31
C ASN A 279 -13.40 4.25 -3.98
N PHE A 280 -14.64 4.79 -3.95
CA PHE A 280 -15.46 4.86 -2.74
C PHE A 280 -16.92 4.49 -3.00
N LYS A 281 -17.56 3.94 -1.97
CA LYS A 281 -19.01 3.66 -1.92
C LYS A 281 -19.61 4.18 -0.63
N ASP A 282 -20.91 4.45 -0.66
CA ASP A 282 -21.72 4.71 0.52
C ASP A 282 -22.45 3.42 0.93
N CYS A 283 -22.40 3.01 2.19
CA CYS A 283 -22.98 1.76 2.66
C CYS A 283 -24.52 1.68 2.55
N ARG A 284 -25.19 2.79 2.30
CA ARG A 284 -26.62 2.87 1.97
C ARG A 284 -26.88 3.10 0.47
N ASN A 285 -25.85 2.96 -0.39
CA ASN A 285 -25.94 3.25 -1.82
C ASN A 285 -26.37 4.68 -2.17
N LEU A 286 -26.10 5.64 -1.28
CA LEU A 286 -26.27 7.06 -1.57
C LEU A 286 -25.06 7.59 -2.33
N PRO A 287 -25.15 8.73 -3.03
CA PRO A 287 -23.99 9.39 -3.60
C PRO A 287 -22.96 9.74 -2.51
N SER A 288 -21.71 9.35 -2.71
CA SER A 288 -20.61 9.77 -1.83
C SER A 288 -20.29 11.25 -2.08
N GLN A 289 -19.77 11.94 -1.07
CA GLN A 289 -19.30 13.33 -1.22
C GLN A 289 -17.93 13.45 -1.89
N ASP A 290 -17.20 12.37 -2.05
CA ASP A 290 -15.91 12.39 -2.73
C ASP A 290 -16.11 12.52 -4.24
N TYR A 291 -15.50 13.53 -4.84
CA TYR A 291 -15.61 13.78 -6.28
C TYR A 291 -15.10 12.63 -7.14
N ALA A 292 -14.12 11.89 -6.62
CA ALA A 292 -13.50 10.75 -7.29
C ALA A 292 -14.13 9.42 -6.89
N GLN A 293 -15.35 9.42 -6.34
CA GLN A 293 -15.98 8.23 -5.76
C GLN A 293 -16.06 7.05 -6.72
N ASP A 294 -16.41 7.28 -7.96
CA ASP A 294 -16.60 6.27 -9.00
C ASP A 294 -15.40 6.08 -9.93
N MET A 295 -14.36 6.86 -9.73
CA MET A 295 -13.12 6.72 -10.50
C MET A 295 -12.40 5.40 -10.18
N LYS A 296 -11.51 5.01 -11.09
CA LYS A 296 -10.60 3.88 -10.92
C LYS A 296 -9.20 4.39 -10.64
N PHE A 297 -8.75 4.23 -9.39
CA PHE A 297 -7.38 4.53 -8.99
C PHE A 297 -6.49 3.30 -9.12
N TRP A 298 -5.18 3.50 -9.35
CA TRP A 298 -4.20 2.42 -9.50
C TRP A 298 -4.11 1.53 -8.27
N TRP A 299 -4.14 2.12 -7.08
CA TRP A 299 -3.87 1.40 -5.84
C TRP A 299 -4.97 0.39 -5.45
N PRO A 300 -6.28 0.65 -5.57
CA PRO A 300 -7.29 -0.38 -5.30
C PRO A 300 -7.16 -1.59 -6.21
N GLN A 301 -6.81 -1.38 -7.48
CA GLN A 301 -6.61 -2.47 -8.43
C GLN A 301 -5.41 -3.34 -8.02
N THR A 302 -4.27 -2.70 -7.72
CA THR A 302 -3.05 -3.42 -7.32
C THR A 302 -3.23 -4.19 -6.01
N GLU A 303 -3.96 -3.62 -5.05
CA GLU A 303 -4.26 -4.29 -3.80
C GLU A 303 -5.19 -5.49 -3.99
N ALA A 304 -6.23 -5.35 -4.83
CA ALA A 304 -7.13 -6.45 -5.16
C ALA A 304 -6.40 -7.61 -5.88
N ILE A 305 -5.43 -7.32 -6.76
CA ILE A 305 -4.59 -8.33 -7.41
C ILE A 305 -3.82 -9.15 -6.35
N ILE A 306 -3.19 -8.48 -5.39
CA ILE A 306 -2.46 -9.17 -4.32
C ILE A 306 -3.42 -9.98 -3.44
N ALA A 307 -4.55 -9.37 -3.05
CA ALA A 307 -5.50 -9.97 -2.13
C ALA A 307 -6.09 -11.27 -2.69
N THR A 308 -6.46 -11.27 -3.96
CA THR A 308 -7.04 -12.44 -4.63
C THR A 308 -6.03 -13.59 -4.81
N LEU A 309 -4.75 -13.29 -5.11
CA LEU A 309 -3.68 -14.30 -5.10
C LEU A 309 -3.47 -14.89 -3.72
N TYR A 310 -3.47 -14.06 -2.67
CA TYR A 310 -3.37 -14.56 -1.29
C TYR A 310 -4.53 -15.46 -0.92
N ALA A 311 -5.75 -15.04 -1.22
CA ALA A 311 -6.94 -15.82 -0.94
C ALA A 311 -6.90 -17.17 -1.66
N TYR A 312 -6.48 -17.20 -2.93
CA TYR A 312 -6.28 -18.45 -3.66
C TYR A 312 -5.18 -19.33 -3.04
N LEU A 313 -4.04 -18.76 -2.69
CA LEU A 313 -2.96 -19.50 -2.02
C LEU A 313 -3.44 -20.16 -0.71
N MET A 314 -4.24 -19.46 0.08
CA MET A 314 -4.72 -19.94 1.38
C MET A 314 -5.85 -20.96 1.29
N THR A 315 -6.71 -20.88 0.26
CA THR A 315 -7.96 -21.67 0.18
C THR A 315 -7.99 -22.68 -0.93
N LYS A 316 -7.24 -22.46 -2.01
CA LYS A 316 -7.32 -23.16 -3.29
C LYS A 316 -8.70 -23.05 -3.97
N GLU A 317 -9.57 -22.14 -3.51
CA GLU A 317 -10.88 -21.93 -4.10
C GLU A 317 -10.79 -21.22 -5.45
N GLU A 318 -11.37 -21.83 -6.48
CA GLU A 318 -11.36 -21.31 -7.86
C GLU A 318 -11.96 -19.91 -7.99
N LYS A 319 -12.88 -19.52 -7.08
CA LYS A 319 -13.48 -18.18 -7.09
C LYS A 319 -12.44 -17.07 -6.99
N TYR A 320 -11.43 -17.23 -6.16
CA TYR A 320 -10.38 -16.23 -5.99
C TYR A 320 -9.44 -16.15 -7.18
N LEU A 321 -9.22 -17.26 -7.88
CA LEU A 321 -8.48 -17.26 -9.12
C LEU A 321 -9.25 -16.56 -10.25
N LYS A 322 -10.58 -16.72 -10.30
CA LYS A 322 -11.45 -15.96 -11.23
C LYS A 322 -11.46 -14.47 -10.91
N MET A 323 -11.53 -14.10 -9.64
CA MET A 323 -11.42 -12.70 -9.21
C MET A 323 -10.07 -12.11 -9.61
N HIS A 324 -8.97 -12.85 -9.38
CA HIS A 324 -7.63 -12.44 -9.81
C HIS A 324 -7.56 -12.25 -11.33
N GLN A 325 -8.14 -13.14 -12.11
CA GLN A 325 -8.18 -13.03 -13.56
C GLN A 325 -8.93 -11.74 -13.99
N GLN A 326 -10.12 -11.52 -13.45
CA GLN A 326 -10.94 -10.34 -13.78
C GLN A 326 -10.20 -9.03 -13.49
N ILE A 327 -9.64 -8.89 -12.29
CA ILE A 327 -8.96 -7.66 -11.90
C ILE A 327 -7.65 -7.46 -12.65
N SER A 328 -6.87 -8.52 -12.88
CA SER A 328 -5.59 -8.43 -13.57
C SER A 328 -5.76 -8.09 -15.05
N GLU A 329 -6.68 -8.77 -15.75
CA GLU A 329 -6.97 -8.49 -17.15
C GLU A 329 -7.48 -7.06 -17.34
N TRP A 330 -8.41 -6.62 -16.49
CA TRP A 330 -8.92 -5.25 -16.54
C TRP A 330 -7.81 -4.22 -16.28
N THR A 331 -7.02 -4.42 -15.23
CA THR A 331 -5.96 -3.50 -14.82
C THR A 331 -4.88 -3.37 -15.89
N TYR A 332 -4.40 -4.48 -16.43
CA TYR A 332 -3.36 -4.49 -17.46
C TYR A 332 -3.85 -4.02 -18.84
N THR A 333 -5.16 -3.96 -19.03
CA THR A 333 -5.76 -3.36 -20.24
C THR A 333 -5.78 -1.84 -20.17
N HIS A 334 -5.97 -1.23 -18.97
CA HIS A 334 -6.31 0.19 -18.85
C HIS A 334 -5.18 1.05 -18.26
N PHE A 335 -4.37 0.53 -17.34
CA PHE A 335 -3.38 1.35 -16.62
C PHE A 335 -2.01 1.48 -17.30
N PRO A 336 -1.41 0.43 -17.90
CA PRO A 336 -0.09 0.55 -18.50
C PRO A 336 -0.05 1.54 -19.65
N ASP A 337 0.93 2.45 -19.62
CA ASP A 337 1.20 3.36 -20.74
C ASP A 337 2.23 2.71 -21.68
N LYS A 338 1.75 2.26 -22.83
CA LYS A 338 2.57 1.55 -23.82
C LYS A 338 3.56 2.45 -24.56
N GLU A 339 3.37 3.77 -24.49
CA GLU A 339 4.21 4.73 -25.20
C GLU A 339 5.39 5.20 -24.34
N TYR A 340 5.14 5.57 -23.08
CA TYR A 340 6.15 6.16 -22.19
C TYR A 340 6.56 5.25 -21.04
N GLY A 341 5.93 4.08 -20.89
CA GLY A 341 6.14 3.20 -19.75
C GLY A 341 5.46 3.68 -18.48
N GLU A 342 5.64 2.94 -17.42
CA GLU A 342 4.93 3.10 -16.15
C GLU A 342 3.39 3.06 -16.36
N TRP A 343 2.61 3.23 -15.32
CA TRP A 343 1.16 3.19 -15.36
C TRP A 343 0.56 4.56 -15.09
N TYR A 344 -0.59 4.84 -15.69
CA TYR A 344 -1.44 5.95 -15.25
C TYR A 344 -1.88 5.73 -13.78
N GLY A 345 -2.25 6.79 -13.08
CA GLY A 345 -2.72 6.69 -11.71
C GLY A 345 -4.23 6.78 -11.56
N TYR A 346 -4.86 7.53 -12.45
CA TYR A 346 -6.23 7.96 -12.29
C TYR A 346 -6.98 7.80 -13.60
N LEU A 347 -8.00 6.93 -13.58
CA LEU A 347 -8.87 6.72 -14.72
C LEU A 347 -10.30 7.15 -14.35
N HIS A 348 -11.06 7.58 -15.33
CA HIS A 348 -12.50 7.70 -15.22
C HIS A 348 -13.14 6.33 -14.97
N ARG A 349 -14.41 6.30 -14.62
CA ARG A 349 -15.13 5.06 -14.33
C ARG A 349 -15.11 4.06 -15.49
N ASP A 350 -15.16 4.54 -16.72
CA ASP A 350 -15.13 3.75 -17.96
C ASP A 350 -13.73 3.24 -18.35
N GLY A 351 -12.69 3.58 -17.58
CA GLY A 351 -11.31 3.17 -17.84
C GLY A 351 -10.51 4.14 -18.73
N THR A 352 -11.10 5.25 -19.18
CA THR A 352 -10.35 6.29 -19.91
C THR A 352 -9.46 7.11 -18.96
N VAL A 353 -8.33 7.62 -19.47
CA VAL A 353 -7.34 8.34 -18.66
C VAL A 353 -7.90 9.67 -18.19
N ALA A 354 -7.96 9.86 -16.85
CA ALA A 354 -8.39 11.10 -16.23
C ALA A 354 -7.22 12.07 -15.98
N GLN A 355 -6.05 11.52 -15.60
CA GLN A 355 -4.81 12.28 -15.39
C GLN A 355 -3.63 11.54 -16.01
N PRO A 356 -2.92 12.14 -16.98
CA PRO A 356 -1.85 11.46 -17.70
C PRO A 356 -0.52 11.41 -16.93
N ALA A 357 -0.28 12.31 -15.96
CA ALA A 357 0.97 12.35 -15.19
C ALA A 357 1.27 11.01 -14.49
N LYS A 358 2.53 10.61 -14.48
CA LYS A 358 2.99 9.35 -13.87
C LYS A 358 3.07 9.43 -12.36
N GLY A 359 3.19 10.61 -11.80
CA GLY A 359 3.22 10.77 -10.36
C GLY A 359 2.87 12.17 -9.86
N ASN A 360 2.61 12.25 -8.56
CA ASN A 360 2.31 13.46 -7.81
C ASN A 360 2.67 13.25 -6.32
N LEU A 361 2.22 14.12 -5.41
CA LEU A 361 2.46 13.95 -3.97
C LEU A 361 1.82 12.69 -3.37
N PHE A 362 0.88 12.04 -4.07
CA PHE A 362 0.13 10.87 -3.59
C PHE A 362 0.32 9.61 -4.44
N LYS A 363 0.71 9.74 -5.70
CA LYS A 363 1.08 8.65 -6.60
C LYS A 363 2.58 8.67 -6.89
N GLY A 364 3.21 7.52 -6.79
CA GLY A 364 4.62 7.29 -7.07
C GLY A 364 4.97 5.81 -6.96
N PRO A 365 6.26 5.45 -6.93
CA PRO A 365 6.73 4.06 -7.01
C PRO A 365 6.51 3.28 -5.71
N PHE A 366 5.30 2.86 -5.45
CA PHE A 366 4.98 2.03 -4.28
C PHE A 366 3.96 0.93 -4.59
N HIS A 367 2.69 1.25 -4.81
CA HIS A 367 1.63 0.24 -4.97
C HIS A 367 1.87 -0.67 -6.18
N ILE A 368 2.22 -0.10 -7.34
CA ILE A 368 2.49 -0.85 -8.57
C ILE A 368 3.70 -1.77 -8.40
N PRO A 369 4.92 -1.27 -8.10
CA PRO A 369 6.08 -2.15 -7.93
C PRO A 369 5.95 -3.10 -6.75
N ARG A 370 5.24 -2.73 -5.68
CA ARG A 370 4.95 -3.63 -4.57
C ARG A 370 4.02 -4.76 -4.99
N MET A 371 2.98 -4.46 -5.78
CA MET A 371 2.09 -5.47 -6.34
C MET A 371 2.86 -6.44 -7.24
N MET A 372 3.71 -5.95 -8.13
CA MET A 372 4.48 -6.80 -9.03
C MET A 372 5.45 -7.70 -8.26
N THR A 373 6.19 -7.15 -7.30
CA THR A 373 7.12 -7.93 -6.47
C THR A 373 6.36 -8.98 -5.65
N LYS A 374 5.25 -8.57 -5.00
CA LYS A 374 4.47 -9.47 -4.15
C LYS A 374 3.70 -10.51 -4.97
N GLY A 375 3.13 -10.10 -6.10
CA GLY A 375 2.45 -10.99 -7.04
C GLY A 375 3.39 -12.05 -7.59
N TYR A 376 4.62 -11.67 -7.97
CA TYR A 376 5.65 -12.62 -8.36
C TYR A 376 5.95 -13.66 -7.27
N MET A 377 6.19 -13.20 -6.04
CA MET A 377 6.45 -14.09 -4.90
C MET A 377 5.29 -15.06 -4.64
N LEU A 378 4.05 -14.57 -4.69
CA LEU A 378 2.85 -15.40 -4.49
C LEU A 378 2.67 -16.44 -5.60
N CYS A 379 2.92 -16.06 -6.85
CA CYS A 379 2.89 -16.99 -7.96
C CYS A 379 3.93 -18.10 -7.80
N GLU A 380 5.18 -17.78 -7.40
CA GLU A 380 6.21 -18.76 -7.12
C GLU A 380 5.82 -19.72 -5.96
N GLU A 381 5.21 -19.18 -4.89
CA GLU A 381 4.73 -19.97 -3.76
C GLU A 381 3.61 -20.93 -4.19
N ILE A 382 2.62 -20.44 -4.95
CA ILE A 382 1.52 -21.26 -5.50
C ILE A 382 2.09 -22.40 -6.38
N MET A 383 3.01 -22.09 -7.29
CA MET A 383 3.63 -23.10 -8.15
C MET A 383 4.43 -24.13 -7.37
N SER A 384 5.10 -23.70 -6.29
CA SER A 384 5.82 -24.61 -5.40
C SER A 384 4.88 -25.59 -4.70
N GLU A 385 3.70 -25.12 -4.26
CA GLU A 385 2.69 -26.00 -3.63
C GLU A 385 2.08 -26.98 -4.63
N ILE A 386 1.70 -26.53 -5.84
CA ILE A 386 1.20 -27.41 -6.89
C ILE A 386 2.20 -28.53 -7.21
N LYS A 387 3.50 -28.22 -7.29
CA LYS A 387 4.54 -29.23 -7.54
C LYS A 387 4.68 -30.25 -6.41
N LYS A 388 4.37 -29.86 -5.15
CA LYS A 388 4.41 -30.80 -4.00
C LYS A 388 3.19 -31.73 -4.00
N GLU A 389 2.02 -31.28 -4.46
CA GLU A 389 0.80 -32.09 -4.54
C GLU A 389 0.83 -33.12 -5.68
N ILE A 390 1.66 -32.89 -6.71
CA ILE A 390 1.83 -33.81 -7.85
C ILE A 390 2.85 -34.94 -7.54
N ARG A 391 3.70 -34.76 -6.53
CA ARG A 391 4.69 -35.76 -6.09
C ARG A 391 4.13 -36.65 -5.00
#